data_582bbdc2ce2f457944e9e9c0904a0781
#
_entry.id   582bbdc2ce2f457944e9e9c0904a0781
#
_cell.length_a   1.000
_cell.length_b   1.000
_cell.length_c   1.000
_cell.angle_alpha   90.00
_cell.angle_beta   90.00
_cell.angle_gamma   90.00
#
_symmetry.space_group_name_H-M   'P 1'
#
loop_
_entity.id
_entity.type
_entity.pdbx_description
1 polymer ?
#
loop_
_entity_poly.entity_id
_entity_poly.type
_entity_poly.pdbx_seq_one_letter_code
_entity_poly.pdbx_strand_id
1 'polypeptide(L)'
;MDKQRRKFLKIAGASVVAGLGAPALIKVSGTPALAAGGHSPHTEETPKGVRLGMVIDMRKFSDKPELLDSAISACINAHNVPQFPDRKNEIKWLWKAPFENVFTDQSAYHSSKRVAETDFAVLCNHCDDPPCVKACPTQATFKVASTGIIAMDFHRCIGCRFCMAACPYGARSFNWQDPRPYIKKYNKQFPSRMKGVVEKCNFCAERLALGQEPACVEACKGTGAITFGDLNDAKSELRAVLDKEFTIQRKPTLGTKPSVFYIV
;
A
#
# COMPACT_ATOMS: atom_id res chain seq x y z
N MET A 1 33.06 -28.30 -30.05
CA MET A 1 31.75 -28.60 -29.41
C MET A 1 31.94 -29.82 -28.52
N ASP A 2 31.70 -29.64 -27.24
CA ASP A 2 32.00 -30.58 -26.16
C ASP A 2 31.21 -31.89 -26.26
N LYS A 3 31.92 -33.04 -26.29
CA LYS A 3 31.33 -34.39 -26.37
C LYS A 3 30.39 -34.69 -25.17
N GLN A 4 30.60 -34.06 -24.05
CA GLN A 4 29.78 -34.22 -22.86
C GLN A 4 28.39 -33.54 -23.00
N ARG A 5 28.31 -32.37 -23.64
CA ARG A 5 27.05 -31.70 -23.96
C ARG A 5 26.14 -32.50 -24.89
N ARG A 6 26.78 -33.17 -25.92
CA ARG A 6 26.01 -34.04 -26.81
C ARG A 6 25.48 -35.28 -26.10
N LYS A 7 26.24 -35.85 -25.15
CA LYS A 7 25.81 -37.01 -24.36
C LYS A 7 24.65 -36.66 -23.46
N PHE A 8 24.69 -35.50 -22.80
CA PHE A 8 23.60 -34.98 -21.95
C PHE A 8 22.30 -34.76 -22.75
N LEU A 9 22.39 -34.12 -23.91
CA LEU A 9 21.21 -33.87 -24.76
C LEU A 9 20.59 -35.16 -25.33
N LYS A 10 21.40 -36.19 -25.62
CA LYS A 10 20.90 -37.51 -26.04
C LYS A 10 20.18 -38.25 -24.93
N ILE A 11 20.65 -38.16 -23.68
CA ILE A 11 20.01 -38.77 -22.51
C ILE A 11 18.71 -38.02 -22.13
N ALA A 12 18.73 -36.69 -22.14
CA ALA A 12 17.55 -35.89 -21.87
C ALA A 12 16.45 -36.04 -22.93
N GLY A 13 16.84 -36.18 -24.22
CA GLY A 13 15.91 -36.45 -25.33
C GLY A 13 15.27 -37.84 -25.26
N ALA A 14 16.02 -38.85 -24.86
CA ALA A 14 15.50 -40.23 -24.74
C ALA A 14 14.47 -40.38 -23.60
N SER A 15 14.64 -39.62 -22.52
CA SER A 15 13.70 -39.66 -21.39
C SER A 15 12.34 -39.03 -21.72
N VAL A 16 12.28 -38.06 -22.62
CA VAL A 16 11.02 -37.45 -23.05
C VAL A 16 10.21 -38.35 -23.97
N VAL A 17 10.87 -39.12 -24.83
CA VAL A 17 10.22 -40.05 -25.76
C VAL A 17 9.72 -41.33 -25.06
N ALA A 18 10.43 -41.79 -24.02
CA ALA A 18 10.01 -42.94 -23.23
C ALA A 18 8.80 -42.62 -22.29
N GLY A 19 8.56 -41.34 -21.95
CA GLY A 19 7.44 -40.90 -21.13
C GLY A 19 6.09 -40.79 -21.85
N LEU A 20 6.07 -40.85 -23.19
CA LEU A 20 4.85 -40.63 -24.01
C LEU A 20 4.22 -41.93 -24.54
N GLY A 21 4.76 -43.11 -24.23
CA GLY A 21 4.41 -44.34 -24.95
C GLY A 21 3.95 -45.55 -24.14
N ALA A 22 3.50 -45.48 -22.88
CA ALA A 22 2.95 -46.63 -22.21
C ALA A 22 1.81 -46.26 -21.24
N PRO A 23 0.59 -46.83 -21.37
CA PRO A 23 -0.42 -46.78 -20.32
C PRO A 23 -0.05 -47.84 -19.28
N ALA A 24 0.82 -47.51 -18.35
CA ALA A 24 1.08 -48.34 -17.20
C ALA A 24 0.09 -47.93 -16.07
N LEU A 25 -0.89 -48.78 -15.83
CA LEU A 25 -1.70 -48.80 -14.63
C LEU A 25 -0.81 -49.04 -13.40
N ILE A 26 -0.24 -48.00 -12.86
CA ILE A 26 0.39 -48.03 -11.55
C ILE A 26 -0.67 -47.61 -10.53
N LYS A 27 -1.25 -48.56 -9.83
CA LYS A 27 -1.93 -48.35 -8.55
C LYS A 27 -0.87 -47.83 -7.57
N VAL A 28 -0.76 -46.51 -7.42
CA VAL A 28 -0.01 -45.91 -6.32
C VAL A 28 -0.97 -45.83 -5.14
N SER A 29 -0.81 -46.74 -4.21
CA SER A 29 -1.34 -46.64 -2.85
C SER A 29 -0.85 -45.34 -2.23
N GLY A 30 -1.82 -44.57 -1.70
CA GLY A 30 -1.64 -43.16 -1.32
C GLY A 30 -0.59 -42.93 -0.27
N THR A 31 0.39 -42.17 -0.65
CA THR A 31 1.02 -41.18 0.21
C THR A 31 0.60 -39.81 -0.31
N PRO A 32 0.07 -38.90 0.51
CA PRO A 32 -0.23 -37.57 0.03
C PRO A 32 1.10 -36.90 -0.35
N ALA A 33 1.27 -36.67 -1.64
CA ALA A 33 2.31 -35.76 -2.09
C ALA A 33 2.09 -34.45 -1.36
N LEU A 34 3.06 -34.03 -0.57
CA LEU A 34 3.17 -32.67 -0.07
C LEU A 34 3.24 -31.76 -1.30
N ALA A 35 2.08 -31.35 -1.80
CA ALA A 35 1.97 -30.30 -2.79
C ALA A 35 2.66 -29.07 -2.19
N ALA A 36 3.68 -28.59 -2.87
CA ALA A 36 4.33 -27.32 -2.59
C ALA A 36 3.26 -26.27 -2.29
N GLY A 37 3.39 -25.62 -1.13
CA GLY A 37 2.38 -24.81 -0.52
C GLY A 37 1.65 -23.89 -1.50
N GLY A 38 0.43 -24.24 -1.80
CA GLY A 38 -0.53 -23.34 -2.35
C GLY A 38 -0.68 -22.20 -1.35
N HIS A 39 -0.30 -21.00 -1.75
CA HIS A 39 -0.66 -19.79 -1.04
C HIS A 39 -2.18 -19.77 -1.01
N SER A 40 -2.76 -20.22 0.09
CA SER A 40 -4.16 -19.89 0.39
C SER A 40 -4.22 -18.37 0.36
N PRO A 41 -5.05 -17.75 -0.48
CA PRO A 41 -5.31 -16.34 -0.34
C PRO A 41 -5.90 -16.16 1.06
N HIS A 42 -5.14 -15.57 1.98
CA HIS A 42 -5.68 -15.10 3.24
C HIS A 42 -6.65 -13.95 2.93
N THR A 43 -7.80 -14.30 2.40
CA THR A 43 -9.01 -13.50 2.54
C THR A 43 -9.51 -13.76 3.96
N GLU A 44 -8.75 -13.35 4.95
CA GLU A 44 -9.34 -13.11 6.25
C GLU A 44 -10.35 -11.98 6.04
N GLU A 45 -11.63 -12.33 5.99
CA GLU A 45 -12.71 -11.39 6.25
C GLU A 45 -12.29 -10.69 7.53
N THR A 46 -12.18 -9.35 7.46
CA THR A 46 -11.87 -8.57 8.66
C THR A 46 -12.88 -9.01 9.71
N PRO A 47 -12.47 -9.59 10.84
CA PRO A 47 -13.41 -9.90 11.91
C PRO A 47 -14.25 -8.65 12.16
N LYS A 48 -15.43 -8.76 12.77
CA LYS A 48 -16.25 -7.58 13.17
C LYS A 48 -15.49 -6.73 14.20
N GLY A 49 -14.27 -6.33 13.86
CA GLY A 49 -13.31 -5.59 14.64
C GLY A 49 -13.15 -4.19 14.08
N VAL A 50 -12.24 -3.45 14.67
CA VAL A 50 -11.85 -2.09 14.25
C VAL A 50 -11.36 -2.12 12.80
N ARG A 51 -11.88 -1.24 11.96
CA ARG A 51 -11.38 -0.97 10.62
C ARG A 51 -11.07 0.51 10.48
N LEU A 52 -9.82 0.85 10.62
CA LEU A 52 -9.40 2.24 10.55
C LEU A 52 -9.47 2.79 9.12
N GLY A 53 -9.98 4.01 9.01
CA GLY A 53 -10.12 4.73 7.76
C GLY A 53 -9.91 6.23 7.94
N MET A 54 -9.97 6.95 6.82
CA MET A 54 -9.71 8.38 6.76
C MET A 54 -10.66 9.05 5.76
N VAL A 55 -11.22 10.19 6.12
CA VAL A 55 -11.89 11.13 5.22
C VAL A 55 -11.01 12.37 5.07
N ILE A 56 -10.79 12.79 3.84
CA ILE A 56 -9.99 13.97 3.47
C ILE A 56 -10.93 14.97 2.80
N ASP A 57 -11.16 16.11 3.43
CA ASP A 57 -11.97 17.20 2.86
C ASP A 57 -11.07 18.13 2.04
N MET A 58 -11.08 17.92 0.72
CA MET A 58 -10.27 18.71 -0.22
C MET A 58 -10.72 20.15 -0.32
N ARG A 59 -11.95 20.48 0.06
CA ARG A 59 -12.44 21.86 0.10
C ARG A 59 -11.62 22.70 1.09
N LYS A 60 -11.28 22.12 2.24
CA LYS A 60 -10.45 22.76 3.28
C LYS A 60 -9.01 22.99 2.82
N PHE A 61 -8.48 22.07 2.03
CA PHE A 61 -7.14 22.21 1.46
C PHE A 61 -7.10 23.18 0.29
N SER A 62 -8.19 23.29 -0.49
CA SER A 62 -8.33 24.32 -1.53
C SER A 62 -8.33 25.72 -0.91
N ASP A 63 -9.05 25.90 0.22
CA ASP A 63 -9.14 27.18 0.92
C ASP A 63 -7.83 27.57 1.61
N LYS A 64 -7.03 26.57 2.05
CA LYS A 64 -5.77 26.75 2.79
C LYS A 64 -4.72 25.75 2.32
N PRO A 65 -4.05 26.01 1.19
CA PRO A 65 -3.06 25.09 0.61
C PRO A 65 -1.87 24.78 1.53
N GLU A 66 -1.48 25.71 2.39
CA GLU A 66 -0.40 25.55 3.37
C GLU A 66 -0.70 24.46 4.41
N LEU A 67 -1.96 24.14 4.62
CA LEU A 67 -2.38 23.08 5.55
C LEU A 67 -1.94 21.70 5.03
N LEU A 68 -1.98 21.49 3.71
CA LEU A 68 -1.51 20.26 3.09
C LEU A 68 0.01 20.12 3.22
N ASP A 69 0.75 21.23 3.07
CA ASP A 69 2.22 21.24 3.28
C ASP A 69 2.57 20.92 4.73
N SER A 70 1.79 21.43 5.68
CA SER A 70 1.94 21.13 7.10
C SER A 70 1.70 19.65 7.39
N ALA A 71 0.63 19.05 6.85
CA ALA A 71 0.33 17.63 7.01
C ALA A 71 1.44 16.72 6.42
N ILE A 72 1.95 17.08 5.23
CA ILE A 72 3.05 16.36 4.58
C ILE A 72 4.33 16.47 5.40
N SER A 73 4.66 17.67 5.89
CA SER A 73 5.85 17.90 6.72
C SER A 73 5.78 17.12 8.03
N ALA A 74 4.61 17.07 8.67
CA ALA A 74 4.38 16.27 9.88
C ALA A 74 4.62 14.78 9.62
N CYS A 75 4.09 14.25 8.51
CA CYS A 75 4.31 12.87 8.09
C CYS A 75 5.79 12.56 7.83
N ILE A 76 6.49 13.43 7.10
CA ILE A 76 7.92 13.31 6.79
C ILE A 76 8.75 13.25 8.08
N ASN A 77 8.50 14.17 9.00
CA ASN A 77 9.25 14.27 10.25
C ASN A 77 8.94 13.10 11.21
N ALA A 78 7.68 12.64 11.27
CA ALA A 78 7.31 11.52 12.12
C ALA A 78 7.97 10.22 11.70
N HIS A 79 8.09 9.98 10.39
CA HIS A 79 8.50 8.68 9.84
C HIS A 79 9.88 8.66 9.19
N ASN A 80 10.72 9.67 9.42
CA ASN A 80 12.06 9.72 8.81
C ASN A 80 12.02 9.54 7.28
N VAL A 81 11.04 10.16 6.60
CA VAL A 81 10.91 10.03 5.14
C VAL A 81 12.05 10.81 4.47
N PRO A 82 12.89 10.15 3.64
CA PRO A 82 14.02 10.80 3.00
C PRO A 82 13.55 11.81 1.95
N GLN A 83 14.31 12.92 1.83
CA GLN A 83 14.04 14.01 0.90
C GLN A 83 15.10 14.00 -0.20
N PHE A 84 14.96 13.11 -1.18
CA PHE A 84 15.88 13.03 -2.31
C PHE A 84 15.73 14.23 -3.25
N PRO A 85 16.83 14.78 -3.77
CA PRO A 85 16.79 15.87 -4.76
C PRO A 85 16.27 15.38 -6.13
N ASP A 86 16.48 14.11 -6.46
CA ASP A 86 16.01 13.51 -7.70
C ASP A 86 14.62 12.88 -7.50
N ARG A 87 13.65 13.36 -8.26
CA ARG A 87 12.26 12.88 -8.24
C ARG A 87 12.12 11.39 -8.54
N LYS A 88 13.07 10.78 -9.26
CA LYS A 88 13.07 9.33 -9.54
C LYS A 88 13.26 8.47 -8.28
N ASN A 89 13.90 9.04 -7.27
CA ASN A 89 14.16 8.39 -5.99
C ASN A 89 13.17 8.81 -4.89
N GLU A 90 12.16 9.62 -5.22
CA GLU A 90 11.19 10.13 -4.28
C GLU A 90 10.49 9.01 -3.50
N ILE A 91 10.45 9.14 -2.18
CA ILE A 91 9.72 8.24 -1.28
C ILE A 91 8.40 8.89 -0.86
N LYS A 92 7.31 8.27 -1.24
CA LYS A 92 5.94 8.78 -1.06
C LYS A 92 5.23 8.09 0.10
N TRP A 93 4.95 8.86 1.16
CA TRP A 93 4.08 8.45 2.27
C TRP A 93 2.76 9.21 2.22
N LEU A 94 2.82 10.52 2.31
CA LEU A 94 1.77 11.47 2.02
C LEU A 94 2.35 12.47 1.02
N TRP A 95 1.69 12.69 -0.12
CA TRP A 95 2.19 13.56 -1.18
C TRP A 95 1.06 14.31 -1.88
N LYS A 96 1.42 15.28 -2.72
CA LYS A 96 0.49 16.06 -3.55
C LYS A 96 0.39 15.47 -4.95
N ALA A 97 -0.80 15.48 -5.53
CA ALA A 97 -1.00 15.20 -6.95
C ALA A 97 -2.26 15.90 -7.47
N PRO A 98 -2.31 16.34 -8.74
CA PRO A 98 -3.50 16.91 -9.34
C PRO A 98 -4.63 15.88 -9.45
N PHE A 99 -5.88 16.34 -9.47
CA PHE A 99 -7.08 15.52 -9.52
C PHE A 99 -7.02 14.42 -10.59
N GLU A 100 -6.64 14.77 -11.81
CA GLU A 100 -6.56 13.86 -12.96
C GLU A 100 -5.61 12.67 -12.72
N ASN A 101 -4.55 12.85 -11.94
CA ASN A 101 -3.61 11.79 -11.58
C ASN A 101 -4.09 10.96 -10.38
N VAL A 102 -4.97 11.51 -9.55
CA VAL A 102 -5.53 10.82 -8.37
C VAL A 102 -6.74 9.98 -8.75
N PHE A 103 -7.63 10.54 -9.57
CA PHE A 103 -8.92 9.96 -9.98
C PHE A 103 -8.98 9.73 -11.49
N THR A 104 -8.10 8.89 -11.99
CA THR A 104 -7.93 8.61 -13.43
C THR A 104 -9.18 8.02 -14.12
N ASP A 105 -10.09 7.43 -13.33
CA ASP A 105 -11.36 6.86 -13.76
C ASP A 105 -12.55 7.83 -13.64
N GLN A 106 -12.32 9.01 -13.07
CA GLN A 106 -13.35 10.03 -12.83
C GLN A 106 -13.01 11.38 -13.49
N SER A 107 -11.99 11.41 -14.37
CA SER A 107 -11.63 12.63 -15.10
C SER A 107 -12.76 13.05 -16.04
N ALA A 108 -13.23 14.28 -15.88
CA ALA A 108 -14.21 14.89 -16.75
C ALA A 108 -13.54 15.85 -17.73
N TYR A 109 -14.10 15.99 -18.93
CA TYR A 109 -13.60 16.94 -19.92
C TYR A 109 -13.69 18.40 -19.44
N HIS A 110 -14.68 18.69 -18.59
CA HIS A 110 -14.84 19.95 -17.91
C HIS A 110 -14.89 19.72 -16.39
N SER A 111 -13.82 20.05 -15.70
CA SER A 111 -13.73 20.08 -14.25
C SER A 111 -13.94 21.51 -13.74
N SER A 112 -14.48 21.67 -12.53
CA SER A 112 -14.50 22.98 -11.90
C SER A 112 -13.07 23.49 -11.68
N LYS A 113 -12.85 24.82 -11.77
CA LYS A 113 -11.53 25.41 -11.54
C LYS A 113 -10.94 25.00 -10.20
N ARG A 114 -11.76 24.98 -9.14
CA ARG A 114 -11.35 24.55 -7.81
C ARG A 114 -10.73 23.14 -7.81
N VAL A 115 -11.37 22.18 -8.47
CA VAL A 115 -10.87 20.79 -8.55
C VAL A 115 -9.62 20.69 -9.43
N ALA A 116 -9.59 21.42 -10.56
CA ALA A 116 -8.47 21.39 -11.50
C ALA A 116 -7.20 22.03 -10.93
N GLU A 117 -7.33 23.09 -10.12
CA GLU A 117 -6.22 23.87 -9.58
C GLU A 117 -5.76 23.41 -8.18
N THR A 118 -6.51 22.49 -7.53
CA THR A 118 -6.18 22.00 -6.19
C THR A 118 -5.35 20.73 -6.26
N ASP A 119 -4.21 20.74 -5.57
CA ASP A 119 -3.43 19.54 -5.30
C ASP A 119 -4.09 18.68 -4.23
N PHE A 120 -4.33 17.42 -4.55
CA PHE A 120 -4.95 16.45 -3.66
C PHE A 120 -3.94 15.78 -2.74
N ALA A 121 -4.33 15.60 -1.48
CA ALA A 121 -3.58 14.82 -0.51
C ALA A 121 -3.68 13.33 -0.85
N VAL A 122 -2.57 12.68 -1.15
CA VAL A 122 -2.53 11.29 -1.60
C VAL A 122 -1.67 10.45 -0.66
N LEU A 123 -2.16 9.27 -0.30
CA LEU A 123 -1.48 8.32 0.56
C LEU A 123 -1.87 6.87 0.23
N CYS A 124 -1.36 5.90 1.00
CA CYS A 124 -1.82 4.51 0.89
C CYS A 124 -3.30 4.42 1.28
N ASN A 125 -4.10 3.73 0.47
CA ASN A 125 -5.54 3.59 0.72
C ASN A 125 -5.91 2.55 1.79
N HIS A 126 -4.95 1.82 2.37
CA HIS A 126 -5.18 0.77 3.35
C HIS A 126 -6.38 -0.13 3.00
N CYS A 127 -6.33 -0.66 1.78
CA CYS A 127 -7.40 -1.46 1.17
C CYS A 127 -7.84 -2.63 2.05
N ASP A 128 -9.14 -2.93 2.08
CA ASP A 128 -9.66 -4.09 2.78
C ASP A 128 -9.30 -5.39 2.05
N ASP A 129 -9.31 -5.36 0.72
CA ASP A 129 -8.81 -6.42 -0.15
C ASP A 129 -7.49 -5.96 -0.84
N PRO A 130 -6.33 -6.08 -0.16
CA PRO A 130 -5.08 -5.46 -0.60
C PRO A 130 -4.30 -6.34 -1.59
N PRO A 131 -4.25 -6.01 -2.89
CA PRO A 131 -3.50 -6.80 -3.86
C PRO A 131 -2.00 -6.83 -3.57
N CYS A 132 -1.48 -5.79 -2.93
CA CYS A 132 -0.08 -5.70 -2.54
C CYS A 132 0.32 -6.68 -1.43
N VAL A 133 -0.60 -7.08 -0.55
CA VAL A 133 -0.37 -8.13 0.46
C VAL A 133 -0.33 -9.49 -0.22
N LYS A 134 -1.31 -9.75 -1.11
CA LYS A 134 -1.38 -11.00 -1.88
C LYS A 134 -0.13 -11.24 -2.74
N ALA A 135 0.46 -10.17 -3.28
CA ALA A 135 1.64 -10.25 -4.15
C ALA A 135 2.97 -10.39 -3.39
N CYS A 136 3.00 -10.31 -2.06
CA CYS A 136 4.25 -10.31 -1.30
C CYS A 136 4.72 -11.74 -0.99
N PRO A 137 5.83 -12.22 -1.60
CA PRO A 137 6.29 -13.60 -1.40
C PRO A 137 6.83 -13.86 0.02
N THR A 138 7.33 -12.83 0.70
CA THR A 138 7.91 -12.94 2.04
C THR A 138 6.94 -12.52 3.15
N GLN A 139 5.70 -12.14 2.79
CA GLN A 139 4.73 -11.59 3.74
C GLN A 139 5.26 -10.36 4.52
N ALA A 140 6.23 -9.65 3.94
CA ALA A 140 6.75 -8.41 4.51
C ALA A 140 5.69 -7.31 4.57
N THR A 141 4.72 -7.30 3.65
CA THR A 141 3.53 -6.46 3.75
C THR A 141 2.33 -7.33 4.12
N PHE A 142 1.58 -6.90 5.13
CA PHE A 142 0.48 -7.67 5.71
C PHE A 142 -0.64 -6.76 6.19
N LYS A 143 -1.83 -7.33 6.37
CA LYS A 143 -2.97 -6.66 6.97
C LYS A 143 -2.99 -6.98 8.46
N VAL A 144 -3.04 -5.94 9.29
CA VAL A 144 -3.18 -6.08 10.75
C VAL A 144 -4.64 -6.43 11.05
N ALA A 145 -4.89 -7.64 11.55
CA ALA A 145 -6.25 -8.16 11.77
C ALA A 145 -7.07 -7.30 12.74
N SER A 146 -6.45 -6.71 13.76
CA SER A 146 -7.14 -5.90 14.77
C SER A 146 -7.54 -4.50 14.33
N THR A 147 -6.98 -3.97 13.24
CA THR A 147 -7.18 -2.57 12.83
C THR A 147 -7.46 -2.37 11.34
N GLY A 148 -7.28 -3.42 10.52
CA GLY A 148 -7.35 -3.33 9.06
C GLY A 148 -6.19 -2.57 8.40
N ILE A 149 -5.21 -2.09 9.16
CA ILE A 149 -4.06 -1.36 8.62
C ILE A 149 -3.20 -2.29 7.77
N ILE A 150 -2.81 -1.81 6.58
CA ILE A 150 -1.78 -2.49 5.80
C ILE A 150 -0.42 -2.02 6.29
N ALA A 151 0.29 -2.90 6.96
CA ALA A 151 1.61 -2.66 7.53
C ALA A 151 2.75 -3.17 6.64
N MET A 152 3.99 -2.88 7.03
CA MET A 152 5.19 -3.30 6.35
C MET A 152 6.28 -3.65 7.36
N ASP A 153 6.80 -4.86 7.28
CA ASP A 153 8.02 -5.27 8.01
C ASP A 153 9.22 -5.09 7.08
N PHE A 154 10.05 -4.11 7.39
CA PHE A 154 11.21 -3.77 6.58
C PHE A 154 12.32 -4.83 6.63
N HIS A 155 12.37 -5.65 7.69
CA HIS A 155 13.36 -6.73 7.83
C HIS A 155 13.03 -7.95 6.97
N ARG A 156 11.74 -8.22 6.73
CA ARG A 156 11.30 -9.29 5.83
C ARG A 156 11.32 -8.88 4.36
N CYS A 157 11.43 -7.58 4.07
CA CYS A 157 11.39 -7.09 2.70
C CYS A 157 12.66 -7.45 1.94
N ILE A 158 12.54 -8.23 0.88
CA ILE A 158 13.64 -8.60 -0.03
C ILE A 158 13.77 -7.67 -1.24
N GLY A 159 12.98 -6.61 -1.32
CA GLY A 159 13.06 -5.65 -2.41
C GLY A 159 12.58 -6.13 -3.78
N CYS A 160 11.82 -7.21 -3.87
CA CYS A 160 11.32 -7.76 -5.15
C CYS A 160 10.36 -6.82 -5.91
N ARG A 161 9.76 -5.82 -5.23
CA ARG A 161 8.86 -4.80 -5.77
C ARG A 161 7.52 -5.31 -6.32
N PHE A 162 7.18 -6.58 -6.16
CA PHE A 162 5.88 -7.11 -6.60
C PHE A 162 4.71 -6.35 -6.00
N CYS A 163 4.82 -5.92 -4.74
CA CYS A 163 3.80 -5.08 -4.10
C CYS A 163 3.67 -3.68 -4.71
N MET A 164 4.72 -3.14 -5.36
CA MET A 164 4.65 -1.89 -6.10
C MET A 164 3.88 -2.09 -7.42
N ALA A 165 4.21 -3.15 -8.15
CA ALA A 165 3.51 -3.52 -9.39
C ALA A 165 2.02 -3.84 -9.15
N ALA A 166 1.71 -4.50 -8.03
CA ALA A 166 0.35 -4.86 -7.66
C ALA A 166 -0.49 -3.69 -7.12
N CYS A 167 0.13 -2.57 -6.68
CA CYS A 167 -0.60 -1.44 -6.13
C CYS A 167 -1.16 -0.54 -7.22
N PRO A 168 -2.50 -0.47 -7.44
CA PRO A 168 -3.06 0.34 -8.52
C PRO A 168 -3.02 1.85 -8.23
N TYR A 169 -2.61 2.23 -7.02
CA TYR A 169 -2.60 3.61 -6.52
C TYR A 169 -1.23 4.26 -6.56
N GLY A 170 -0.16 3.52 -6.90
CA GLY A 170 1.21 4.03 -6.85
C GLY A 170 1.68 4.43 -5.44
N ALA A 171 1.07 3.88 -4.39
CA ALA A 171 1.30 4.26 -3.01
C ALA A 171 2.47 3.50 -2.36
N ARG A 172 3.43 3.04 -3.15
CA ARG A 172 4.61 2.32 -2.68
C ARG A 172 5.84 2.84 -3.39
N SER A 173 6.86 3.17 -2.61
CA SER A 173 8.14 3.67 -3.11
C SER A 173 9.27 2.75 -2.69
N PHE A 174 10.36 2.72 -3.45
CA PHE A 174 11.48 1.82 -3.23
C PHE A 174 12.77 2.60 -2.97
N ASN A 175 13.53 2.21 -1.96
CA ASN A 175 14.81 2.80 -1.64
C ASN A 175 15.91 2.28 -2.57
N TRP A 176 16.12 2.96 -3.70
CA TRP A 176 17.18 2.64 -4.67
C TRP A 176 18.58 2.89 -4.14
N GLN A 177 18.71 3.79 -3.19
CA GLN A 177 19.95 4.15 -2.49
C GLN A 177 19.70 4.25 -0.98
N ASP A 178 20.75 4.45 -0.21
CA ASP A 178 20.64 4.62 1.23
C ASP A 178 19.82 5.89 1.56
N PRO A 179 18.67 5.78 2.23
CA PRO A 179 17.81 6.91 2.55
C PRO A 179 18.35 7.80 3.68
N ARG A 180 19.19 7.27 4.56
CA ARG A 180 19.62 7.93 5.80
C ARG A 180 20.27 9.31 5.61
N PRO A 181 21.15 9.53 4.61
CA PRO A 181 21.73 10.85 4.37
C PRO A 181 20.72 11.93 3.95
N TYR A 182 19.54 11.52 3.50
CA TYR A 182 18.49 12.41 2.99
C TYR A 182 17.36 12.68 4.00
N ILE A 183 17.52 12.23 5.24
CA ILE A 183 16.59 12.52 6.34
C ILE A 183 17.00 13.84 6.97
N LYS A 184 16.25 14.91 6.71
CA LYS A 184 16.58 16.25 7.20
C LYS A 184 16.43 16.42 8.70
N LYS A 185 15.36 15.85 9.28
CA LYS A 185 15.08 15.89 10.72
C LYS A 185 14.82 14.47 11.21
N TYR A 186 15.80 13.95 11.97
CA TYR A 186 15.75 12.57 12.43
C TYR A 186 14.87 12.40 13.67
N ASN A 187 13.84 11.57 13.56
CA ASN A 187 13.01 11.14 14.69
C ASN A 187 13.57 9.84 15.28
N LYS A 188 14.04 9.89 16.51
CA LYS A 188 14.59 8.72 17.22
C LYS A 188 13.55 7.65 17.57
N GLN A 189 12.26 8.01 17.58
CA GLN A 189 11.15 7.10 17.92
C GLN A 189 10.69 6.24 16.73
N PHE A 190 11.16 6.55 15.50
CA PHE A 190 10.82 5.79 14.32
C PHE A 190 12.07 5.30 13.59
N PRO A 191 12.17 4.01 13.20
CA PRO A 191 13.36 3.48 12.57
C PRO A 191 13.62 4.12 11.20
N SER A 192 14.89 4.39 10.87
CA SER A 192 15.29 4.66 9.49
C SER A 192 15.30 3.35 8.69
N ARG A 193 15.02 3.45 7.40
CA ARG A 193 15.08 2.29 6.50
C ARG A 193 16.48 2.16 5.90
N MET A 194 16.68 1.05 5.20
CA MET A 194 17.90 0.79 4.45
C MET A 194 17.61 0.79 2.95
N LYS A 195 18.67 0.84 2.14
CA LYS A 195 18.58 0.58 0.72
C LYS A 195 17.92 -0.79 0.46
N GLY A 196 17.10 -0.90 -0.58
CA GLY A 196 16.54 -2.18 -1.04
C GLY A 196 15.20 -2.56 -0.41
N VAL A 197 14.56 -1.67 0.37
CA VAL A 197 13.22 -1.93 0.92
C VAL A 197 12.17 -1.01 0.32
N VAL A 198 10.92 -1.48 0.32
CA VAL A 198 9.75 -0.70 -0.09
C VAL A 198 9.17 0.06 1.09
N GLU A 199 8.75 1.28 0.87
CA GLU A 199 8.08 2.14 1.87
C GLU A 199 6.68 2.54 1.44
N LYS A 200 5.85 2.89 2.41
CA LYS A 200 4.51 3.46 2.24
C LYS A 200 3.97 4.01 3.55
N CYS A 201 2.93 4.83 3.51
CA CYS A 201 2.15 5.21 4.69
C CYS A 201 1.65 3.96 5.45
N ASN A 202 1.76 3.96 6.78
CA ASN A 202 1.31 2.90 7.69
C ASN A 202 0.16 3.34 8.62
N PHE A 203 -0.52 4.45 8.31
CA PHE A 203 -1.50 5.11 9.19
C PHE A 203 -0.94 5.46 10.57
N CYS A 204 0.37 5.68 10.67
CA CYS A 204 1.05 5.95 11.95
C CYS A 204 0.75 4.89 13.02
N ALA A 205 0.83 3.60 12.66
CA ALA A 205 0.47 2.50 13.56
C ALA A 205 1.21 2.56 14.91
N GLU A 206 2.45 3.05 14.93
CA GLU A 206 3.26 3.27 16.12
C GLU A 206 2.68 4.38 17.03
N ARG A 207 2.14 5.45 16.44
CA ARG A 207 1.48 6.53 17.21
C ARG A 207 0.14 6.07 17.75
N LEU A 208 -0.64 5.35 16.93
CA LEU A 208 -1.91 4.76 17.35
C LEU A 208 -1.73 3.78 18.53
N ALA A 209 -0.64 3.01 18.54
CA ALA A 209 -0.31 2.13 19.67
C ALA A 209 -0.05 2.91 20.98
N LEU A 210 0.30 4.19 20.89
CA LEU A 210 0.47 5.10 22.03
C LEU A 210 -0.79 5.93 22.34
N GLY A 211 -1.91 5.64 21.67
CA GLY A 211 -3.16 6.41 21.82
C GLY A 211 -3.11 7.80 21.19
N GLN A 212 -2.17 8.03 20.26
CA GLN A 212 -2.01 9.30 19.55
C GLN A 212 -2.65 9.22 18.17
N GLU A 213 -3.12 10.34 17.64
CA GLU A 213 -3.61 10.44 16.27
C GLU A 213 -2.47 10.35 15.24
N PRO A 214 -2.78 9.97 13.97
CA PRO A 214 -1.80 10.08 12.88
C PRO A 214 -1.24 11.50 12.77
N ALA A 215 0.06 11.63 12.49
CA ALA A 215 0.75 12.92 12.47
C ALA A 215 0.14 13.93 11.49
N CYS A 216 -0.38 13.48 10.34
CA CYS A 216 -1.07 14.34 9.38
C CYS A 216 -2.43 14.82 9.89
N VAL A 217 -3.14 14.01 10.67
CA VAL A 217 -4.41 14.38 11.31
C VAL A 217 -4.16 15.42 12.39
N GLU A 218 -3.17 15.17 13.25
CA GLU A 218 -2.79 16.10 14.30
C GLU A 218 -2.36 17.47 13.74
N ALA A 219 -1.61 17.49 12.64
CA ALA A 219 -1.22 18.73 11.96
C ALA A 219 -2.41 19.54 11.41
N CYS A 220 -3.54 18.87 11.14
CA CYS A 220 -4.78 19.48 10.65
C CYS A 220 -5.85 19.64 11.77
N LYS A 221 -5.46 19.44 13.04
CA LYS A 221 -6.40 19.46 14.16
C LYS A 221 -7.19 20.78 14.23
N GLY A 222 -8.49 20.65 14.48
CA GLY A 222 -9.42 21.79 14.58
C GLY A 222 -9.87 22.38 13.24
N THR A 223 -9.36 21.91 12.10
CA THR A 223 -9.77 22.37 10.77
C THR A 223 -10.86 21.50 10.14
N GLY A 224 -10.97 20.24 10.56
CA GLY A 224 -11.83 19.24 9.93
C GLY A 224 -11.38 18.83 8.53
N ALA A 225 -10.11 19.11 8.15
CA ALA A 225 -9.58 18.77 6.82
C ALA A 225 -9.28 17.28 6.69
N ILE A 226 -8.91 16.61 7.78
CA ILE A 226 -8.70 15.17 7.82
C ILE A 226 -9.42 14.61 9.05
N THR A 227 -10.34 13.68 8.84
CA THR A 227 -11.01 12.92 9.90
C THR A 227 -10.53 11.48 9.85
N PHE A 228 -10.12 10.94 10.99
CA PHE A 228 -9.62 9.58 11.12
C PHE A 228 -10.42 8.82 12.18
N GLY A 229 -10.72 7.54 11.94
CA GLY A 229 -11.51 6.78 12.90
C GLY A 229 -11.81 5.36 12.42
N ASP A 230 -12.70 4.70 13.18
CA ASP A 230 -13.17 3.35 12.87
C ASP A 230 -14.36 3.39 11.91
N LEU A 231 -14.24 2.77 10.76
CA LEU A 231 -15.30 2.60 9.77
C LEU A 231 -16.43 1.65 10.24
N ASN A 232 -16.14 0.76 11.19
CA ASN A 232 -17.09 -0.21 11.71
C ASN A 232 -17.85 0.30 12.95
N ASP A 233 -17.37 1.37 13.59
CA ASP A 233 -18.06 2.00 14.69
C ASP A 233 -19.05 3.07 14.18
N ALA A 234 -20.35 2.79 14.27
CA ALA A 234 -21.40 3.72 13.86
C ALA A 234 -21.40 5.04 14.64
N LYS A 235 -20.73 5.09 15.80
CA LYS A 235 -20.64 6.30 16.64
C LYS A 235 -19.35 7.08 16.39
N SER A 236 -18.45 6.60 15.54
CA SER A 236 -17.20 7.30 15.24
C SER A 236 -17.47 8.61 14.48
N GLU A 237 -16.65 9.63 14.71
CA GLU A 237 -16.71 10.89 13.98
C GLU A 237 -16.56 10.66 12.47
N LEU A 238 -15.70 9.71 12.07
CA LEU A 238 -15.53 9.31 10.70
C LEU A 238 -16.84 8.87 10.04
N ARG A 239 -17.63 8.04 10.74
CA ARG A 239 -18.93 7.57 10.25
C ARG A 239 -19.94 8.72 10.14
N ALA A 240 -19.96 9.60 11.12
CA ALA A 240 -20.82 10.78 11.08
C ALA A 240 -20.53 11.68 9.87
N VAL A 241 -19.25 11.83 9.49
CA VAL A 241 -18.86 12.56 8.28
C VAL A 241 -19.29 11.81 7.02
N LEU A 242 -19.07 10.49 6.94
CA LEU A 242 -19.46 9.67 5.78
C LEU A 242 -20.98 9.62 5.58
N ASP A 243 -21.76 9.66 6.65
CA ASP A 243 -23.23 9.65 6.56
C ASP A 243 -23.80 11.02 6.12
N LYS A 244 -23.04 12.11 6.35
CA LYS A 244 -23.47 13.48 6.04
C LYS A 244 -22.97 13.98 4.68
N GLU A 245 -21.76 13.61 4.29
CA GLU A 245 -21.07 14.18 3.13
C GLU A 245 -20.99 13.17 1.98
N PHE A 246 -21.15 13.66 0.76
CA PHE A 246 -20.86 12.85 -0.43
C PHE A 246 -19.34 12.68 -0.57
N THR A 247 -18.90 11.43 -0.65
CA THR A 247 -17.49 11.10 -0.75
C THR A 247 -17.20 10.25 -1.98
N ILE A 248 -16.01 10.42 -2.52
CA ILE A 248 -15.47 9.60 -3.59
C ILE A 248 -14.25 8.80 -3.12
N GLN A 249 -13.99 7.68 -3.76
CA GLN A 249 -12.80 6.86 -3.53
C GLN A 249 -12.00 6.69 -4.81
N ARG A 250 -10.72 6.42 -4.68
CA ARG A 250 -9.86 6.15 -5.82
C ARG A 250 -10.14 4.76 -6.39
N LYS A 251 -10.41 4.67 -7.69
CA LYS A 251 -10.56 3.41 -8.47
C LYS A 251 -11.47 2.37 -7.79
N PRO A 252 -12.72 2.71 -7.45
CA PRO A 252 -13.62 1.81 -6.73
C PRO A 252 -13.94 0.54 -7.51
N THR A 253 -13.93 0.60 -8.85
CA THR A 253 -14.20 -0.52 -9.76
C THR A 253 -13.19 -1.67 -9.66
N LEU A 254 -12.00 -1.43 -9.10
CA LEU A 254 -10.99 -2.48 -8.91
C LEU A 254 -11.28 -3.41 -7.72
N GLY A 255 -12.32 -3.17 -6.95
CA GLY A 255 -12.75 -4.05 -5.86
C GLY A 255 -11.79 -4.14 -4.67
N THR A 256 -10.77 -3.28 -4.60
CA THR A 256 -9.77 -3.31 -3.50
C THR A 256 -10.31 -2.78 -2.18
N LYS A 257 -11.51 -2.17 -2.19
CA LYS A 257 -12.20 -1.60 -1.02
C LYS A 257 -11.30 -0.63 -0.23
N PRO A 258 -10.97 0.57 -0.79
CA PRO A 258 -10.18 1.58 -0.09
C PRO A 258 -10.76 1.99 1.26
N SER A 259 -9.90 2.34 2.23
CA SER A 259 -10.31 2.92 3.52
C SER A 259 -10.08 4.43 3.60
N VAL A 260 -9.72 5.06 2.47
CA VAL A 260 -9.55 6.51 2.35
C VAL A 260 -10.62 7.07 1.42
N PHE A 261 -11.31 8.11 1.89
CA PHE A 261 -12.43 8.76 1.23
C PHE A 261 -12.10 10.24 1.03
N TYR A 262 -12.65 10.84 0.00
CA TYR A 262 -12.42 12.24 -0.34
C TYR A 262 -13.74 12.99 -0.49
N ILE A 263 -13.84 14.16 0.15
CA ILE A 263 -14.87 15.16 -0.10
C ILE A 263 -14.28 16.18 -1.09
N VAL A 264 -14.97 16.44 -2.18
CA VAL A 264 -14.46 17.25 -3.32
C VAL A 264 -15.27 18.53 -3.50
#